data_dcca9686228c4a2d89cbb14567d4d9cc
#
_entry.id   dcca9686228c4a2d89cbb14567d4d9cc
#
_cell.length_a   1.000
_cell.length_b   1.000
_cell.length_c   1.000
_cell.angle_alpha   90.00
_cell.angle_beta   90.00
_cell.angle_gamma   90.00
#
_symmetry.space_group_name_H-M   'P 1'
#
loop_
_entity.id
_entity.type
_entity.pdbx_description
1 polymer ?
#
loop_
_entity_poly.entity_id
_entity_poly.type
_entity_poly.pdbx_seq_one_letter_code
_entity_poly.pdbx_strand_id
1 'polypeptide(L)'
;MIRVRGVAKSFPGPLGRHQVLRDIHLDVPEGCLYGLIGPGASGKSVLLKMITGLMKPDRGSLLVGDDEVTTASDLKLQAMRLKFGMLFQNNALFDHLTVYDNIAFPLRRLYHPPEEEVRARVAERLTCVSLAGFEDRMPSGLSGGQKKRVGVARATVTRAPIVIYDEPAAGLDPVTSQKIFDLLRAEQRAANATVVMVSSDLDRLLTVTDRVGMMYRGELIFDGTTAEAQVSEEPRVKQFVHGLTEGPL
;
A
#
# COMPACT_ATOMS: atom_id res chain seq x y z
N MET A 1 -1.51 -9.07 -11.03
CA MET A 1 -0.78 -8.13 -11.89
C MET A 1 -1.52 -6.81 -11.97
N ILE A 2 -0.82 -5.65 -11.88
CA ILE A 2 -1.39 -4.30 -12.07
C ILE A 2 -0.71 -3.68 -13.28
N ARG A 3 -1.49 -3.14 -14.23
CA ARG A 3 -0.99 -2.48 -15.44
C ARG A 3 -1.56 -1.08 -15.57
N VAL A 4 -0.70 -0.10 -15.73
CA VAL A 4 -1.04 1.31 -15.92
C VAL A 4 -0.48 1.77 -17.27
N ARG A 5 -1.31 2.38 -18.10
CA ARG A 5 -0.92 2.83 -19.44
C ARG A 5 -1.45 4.24 -19.71
N GLY A 6 -0.54 5.19 -19.86
CA GLY A 6 -0.87 6.57 -20.22
C GLY A 6 -1.78 7.29 -19.21
N VAL A 7 -1.74 6.89 -17.94
CA VAL A 7 -2.67 7.43 -16.93
C VAL A 7 -2.30 8.85 -16.56
N ALA A 8 -3.32 9.73 -16.59
CA ALA A 8 -3.19 11.11 -16.15
C ALA A 8 -4.33 11.49 -15.21
N LYS A 9 -4.05 12.46 -14.31
CA LYS A 9 -5.01 13.01 -13.35
C LYS A 9 -4.76 14.47 -13.08
N SER A 10 -5.84 15.26 -13.13
CA SER A 10 -5.83 16.67 -12.76
C SER A 10 -6.93 16.98 -11.75
N PHE A 11 -6.69 17.96 -10.92
CA PHE A 11 -7.67 18.47 -9.96
C PHE A 11 -7.94 19.96 -10.19
N PRO A 12 -9.12 20.48 -9.83
CA PRO A 12 -9.35 21.91 -9.79
C PRO A 12 -8.35 22.61 -8.85
N GLY A 13 -7.82 23.73 -9.27
CA GLY A 13 -6.90 24.55 -8.47
C GLY A 13 -7.18 26.04 -8.65
N PRO A 14 -6.59 26.91 -7.83
CA PRO A 14 -6.85 28.36 -7.86
C PRO A 14 -6.55 29.04 -9.20
N LEU A 15 -5.58 28.49 -9.95
CA LEU A 15 -5.11 29.01 -11.26
C LEU A 15 -5.53 28.12 -12.45
N GLY A 16 -6.61 27.33 -12.29
CA GLY A 16 -7.05 26.36 -13.29
C GLY A 16 -6.85 24.91 -12.86
N ARG A 17 -6.77 23.97 -13.81
CA ARG A 17 -6.54 22.55 -13.49
C ARG A 17 -5.08 22.29 -13.17
N HIS A 18 -4.81 21.74 -12.01
CA HIS A 18 -3.48 21.27 -11.61
C HIS A 18 -3.33 19.79 -11.97
N GLN A 19 -2.39 19.48 -12.87
CA GLN A 19 -2.09 18.12 -13.28
C GLN A 19 -1.15 17.45 -12.27
N VAL A 20 -1.65 16.43 -11.58
CA VAL A 20 -0.93 15.69 -10.53
C VAL A 20 -0.24 14.46 -11.10
N LEU A 21 -0.86 13.77 -12.07
CA LEU A 21 -0.23 12.67 -12.78
C LEU A 21 -0.19 12.93 -14.27
N ARG A 22 0.96 12.60 -14.88
CA ARG A 22 1.26 12.87 -16.28
C ARG A 22 1.74 11.60 -16.94
N ASP A 23 0.91 11.01 -17.79
CA ASP A 23 1.29 9.90 -18.68
C ASP A 23 2.02 8.73 -17.97
N ILE A 24 1.44 8.25 -16.86
CA ILE A 24 2.05 7.18 -16.06
C ILE A 24 1.95 5.84 -16.79
N HIS A 25 3.09 5.17 -16.91
CA HIS A 25 3.21 3.79 -17.39
C HIS A 25 3.87 2.96 -16.29
N LEU A 26 3.21 1.91 -15.80
CA LEU A 26 3.68 1.10 -14.69
C LEU A 26 3.17 -0.34 -14.85
N ASP A 27 4.05 -1.32 -14.59
CA ASP A 27 3.71 -2.73 -14.47
C ASP A 27 4.14 -3.27 -13.11
N VAL A 28 3.17 -3.74 -12.32
CA VAL A 28 3.45 -4.49 -11.09
C VAL A 28 3.19 -5.97 -11.37
N PRO A 29 4.23 -6.82 -11.43
CA PRO A 29 4.07 -8.25 -11.62
C PRO A 29 3.26 -8.90 -10.49
N GLU A 30 2.63 -10.02 -10.80
CA GLU A 30 1.95 -10.84 -9.79
C GLU A 30 2.97 -11.42 -8.79
N GLY A 31 2.59 -11.48 -7.52
CA GLY A 31 3.47 -11.95 -6.45
C GLY A 31 4.67 -11.04 -6.13
N CYS A 32 4.76 -9.85 -6.75
CA CYS A 32 5.83 -8.89 -6.52
C CYS A 32 5.52 -7.99 -5.32
N LEU A 33 6.53 -7.70 -4.50
CA LEU A 33 6.50 -6.59 -3.56
C LEU A 33 7.15 -5.37 -4.22
N TYR A 34 6.31 -4.44 -4.65
CA TYR A 34 6.68 -3.25 -5.41
C TYR A 34 6.73 -2.02 -4.51
N GLY A 35 7.87 -1.35 -4.45
CA GLY A 35 8.06 -0.07 -3.77
C GLY A 35 7.73 1.11 -4.69
N LEU A 36 6.84 2.00 -4.27
CA LEU A 36 6.58 3.26 -4.98
C LEU A 36 7.23 4.41 -4.21
N ILE A 37 8.33 4.94 -4.74
CA ILE A 37 9.18 5.93 -4.09
C ILE A 37 9.12 7.30 -4.78
N GLY A 38 9.69 8.31 -4.16
CA GLY A 38 9.79 9.67 -4.69
C GLY A 38 9.47 10.75 -3.68
N PRO A 39 9.77 12.02 -3.96
CA PRO A 39 9.54 13.15 -3.06
C PRO A 39 8.08 13.32 -2.65
N GLY A 40 7.85 14.12 -1.63
CA GLY A 40 6.50 14.57 -1.25
C GLY A 40 5.77 15.21 -2.44
N ALA A 41 4.44 15.06 -2.49
CA ALA A 41 3.59 15.59 -3.56
C ALA A 41 3.91 15.11 -5.01
N SER A 42 4.69 14.03 -5.18
CA SER A 42 4.99 13.48 -6.52
C SER A 42 3.82 12.71 -7.17
N GLY A 43 2.71 12.48 -6.44
CA GLY A 43 1.51 11.83 -6.98
C GLY A 43 1.30 10.38 -6.50
N LYS A 44 2.18 9.80 -5.66
CA LYS A 44 2.10 8.40 -5.17
C LYS A 44 0.73 8.03 -4.62
N SER A 45 0.23 8.79 -3.64
CA SER A 45 -1.07 8.52 -3.00
C SER A 45 -2.25 8.66 -3.98
N VAL A 46 -2.13 9.52 -5.00
CA VAL A 46 -3.15 9.63 -6.06
C VAL A 46 -3.14 8.36 -6.92
N LEU A 47 -1.96 7.87 -7.29
CA LEU A 47 -1.82 6.62 -8.04
C LEU A 47 -2.35 5.42 -7.25
N LEU A 48 -2.03 5.31 -5.94
CA LEU A 48 -2.58 4.26 -5.07
C LEU A 48 -4.11 4.29 -5.01
N LYS A 49 -4.72 5.49 -4.88
CA LYS A 49 -6.19 5.63 -4.89
C LYS A 49 -6.81 5.19 -6.22
N MET A 50 -6.11 5.35 -7.33
CA MET A 50 -6.59 4.84 -8.63
C MET A 50 -6.44 3.32 -8.72
N ILE A 51 -5.31 2.76 -8.33
CA ILE A 51 -5.08 1.30 -8.30
C ILE A 51 -6.18 0.61 -7.47
N THR A 52 -6.58 1.19 -6.34
CA THR A 52 -7.64 0.64 -5.48
C THR A 52 -9.07 0.95 -5.96
N GLY A 53 -9.22 1.65 -7.08
CA GLY A 53 -10.54 2.06 -7.61
C GLY A 53 -11.29 3.06 -6.72
N LEU A 54 -10.58 3.73 -5.79
CA LEU A 54 -11.16 4.85 -5.02
C LEU A 54 -11.23 6.14 -5.83
N MET A 55 -10.49 6.19 -6.94
CA MET A 55 -10.46 7.31 -7.86
C MET A 55 -10.27 6.80 -9.28
N LYS A 56 -10.94 7.42 -10.24
CA LYS A 56 -10.73 7.15 -11.68
C LYS A 56 -9.71 8.11 -12.27
N PRO A 57 -8.86 7.66 -13.19
CA PRO A 57 -8.03 8.54 -14.00
C PRO A 57 -8.89 9.42 -14.92
N ASP A 58 -8.34 10.56 -15.37
CA ASP A 58 -9.00 11.41 -16.37
C ASP A 58 -8.77 10.86 -17.79
N ARG A 59 -7.66 10.14 -18.00
CA ARG A 59 -7.31 9.45 -19.25
C ARG A 59 -6.36 8.27 -18.98
N GLY A 60 -6.16 7.45 -20.01
CA GLY A 60 -5.33 6.24 -19.95
C GLY A 60 -6.13 5.02 -19.53
N SER A 61 -5.45 3.89 -19.34
CA SER A 61 -6.01 2.61 -18.93
C SER A 61 -5.32 2.13 -17.67
N LEU A 62 -6.11 1.60 -16.74
CA LEU A 62 -5.62 0.99 -15.50
C LEU A 62 -6.34 -0.34 -15.29
N LEU A 63 -5.55 -1.44 -15.36
CA LEU A 63 -6.02 -2.80 -15.16
C LEU A 63 -5.49 -3.37 -13.84
N VAL A 64 -6.37 -4.03 -13.10
CA VAL A 64 -6.04 -4.79 -11.88
C VAL A 64 -6.49 -6.23 -12.06
N GLY A 65 -5.54 -7.13 -12.32
CA GLY A 65 -5.89 -8.42 -12.90
C GLY A 65 -6.55 -8.21 -14.27
N ASP A 66 -7.78 -8.67 -14.38
CA ASP A 66 -8.62 -8.51 -15.58
C ASP A 66 -9.64 -7.36 -15.46
N ASP A 67 -9.65 -6.65 -14.33
CA ASP A 67 -10.60 -5.56 -14.09
C ASP A 67 -10.05 -4.23 -14.61
N GLU A 68 -10.75 -3.62 -15.56
CA GLU A 68 -10.46 -2.27 -16.07
C GLU A 68 -11.08 -1.22 -15.15
N VAL A 69 -10.23 -0.46 -14.44
CA VAL A 69 -10.66 0.56 -13.47
C VAL A 69 -11.24 1.81 -14.15
N THR A 70 -10.63 2.20 -15.28
CA THR A 70 -10.94 3.47 -15.97
C THR A 70 -12.41 3.57 -16.37
N THR A 71 -12.94 2.49 -16.95
CA THR A 71 -14.30 2.42 -17.50
C THR A 71 -15.30 1.69 -16.63
N ALA A 72 -14.83 1.04 -15.53
CA ALA A 72 -15.68 0.25 -14.67
C ALA A 72 -16.84 1.06 -14.06
N SER A 73 -18.01 0.41 -13.93
CA SER A 73 -19.11 0.95 -13.12
C SER A 73 -18.77 0.88 -11.62
N ASP A 74 -19.49 1.62 -10.80
CA ASP A 74 -19.29 1.62 -9.35
C ASP A 74 -19.49 0.21 -8.74
N LEU A 75 -20.42 -0.58 -9.26
CA LEU A 75 -20.62 -1.97 -8.85
C LEU A 75 -19.41 -2.85 -9.18
N LYS A 76 -18.81 -2.70 -10.36
CA LYS A 76 -17.58 -3.40 -10.72
C LYS A 76 -16.41 -2.97 -9.84
N LEU A 77 -16.28 -1.68 -9.54
CA LEU A 77 -15.25 -1.18 -8.63
C LEU A 77 -15.44 -1.72 -7.20
N GLN A 78 -16.70 -1.86 -6.73
CA GLN A 78 -16.97 -2.50 -5.44
C GLN A 78 -16.51 -3.96 -5.43
N ALA A 79 -16.85 -4.73 -6.46
CA ALA A 79 -16.40 -6.12 -6.58
C ALA A 79 -14.87 -6.23 -6.66
N MET A 80 -14.22 -5.35 -7.42
CA MET A 80 -12.75 -5.30 -7.51
C MET A 80 -12.10 -5.02 -6.15
N ARG A 81 -12.70 -4.12 -5.33
CA ARG A 81 -12.15 -3.81 -3.99
C ARG A 81 -12.11 -4.99 -3.05
N LEU A 82 -12.90 -6.05 -3.28
CA LEU A 82 -12.81 -7.31 -2.53
C LEU A 82 -11.44 -7.99 -2.71
N LYS A 83 -10.74 -7.71 -3.80
CA LYS A 83 -9.41 -8.26 -4.10
C LYS A 83 -8.27 -7.53 -3.36
N PHE A 84 -8.59 -6.48 -2.58
CA PHE A 84 -7.59 -5.66 -1.90
C PHE A 84 -7.61 -5.81 -0.39
N GLY A 85 -6.42 -5.96 0.18
CA GLY A 85 -6.13 -5.56 1.56
C GLY A 85 -5.49 -4.17 1.57
N MET A 86 -5.81 -3.33 2.55
CA MET A 86 -5.23 -1.98 2.60
C MET A 86 -4.89 -1.55 4.03
N LEU A 87 -3.64 -1.15 4.21
CA LEU A 87 -3.18 -0.42 5.38
C LEU A 87 -3.01 1.06 4.99
N PHE A 88 -3.80 1.92 5.63
CA PHE A 88 -3.75 3.37 5.44
C PHE A 88 -2.67 4.01 6.32
N GLN A 89 -2.15 5.15 5.92
CA GLN A 89 -1.11 5.91 6.61
C GLN A 89 -1.39 6.10 8.12
N ASN A 90 -2.63 6.43 8.50
CA ASN A 90 -3.05 6.61 9.89
C ASN A 90 -3.73 5.37 10.49
N ASN A 91 -3.45 4.18 9.96
CA ASN A 91 -4.07 2.89 10.28
C ASN A 91 -5.59 2.85 10.03
N ALA A 92 -6.31 3.96 10.13
CA ALA A 92 -7.77 4.08 10.00
C ALA A 92 -8.53 3.04 10.85
N LEU A 93 -8.07 2.79 12.08
CA LEU A 93 -8.77 1.94 13.03
C LEU A 93 -10.07 2.63 13.47
N PHE A 94 -11.10 1.83 13.68
CA PHE A 94 -12.35 2.30 14.27
C PHE A 94 -12.16 2.41 15.79
N ASP A 95 -12.14 3.62 16.32
CA ASP A 95 -11.85 3.89 17.74
C ASP A 95 -12.90 3.31 18.69
N HIS A 96 -14.13 3.09 18.21
CA HIS A 96 -15.27 2.51 18.95
C HIS A 96 -15.36 0.98 18.86
N LEU A 97 -14.46 0.33 18.13
CA LEU A 97 -14.40 -1.13 18.00
C LEU A 97 -13.16 -1.67 18.73
N THR A 98 -13.28 -2.86 19.27
CA THR A 98 -12.14 -3.60 19.86
C THR A 98 -11.09 -3.94 18.79
N VAL A 99 -9.93 -4.41 19.21
CA VAL A 99 -8.91 -4.98 18.31
C VAL A 99 -9.50 -6.13 17.49
N TYR A 100 -10.22 -7.04 18.16
CA TYR A 100 -10.91 -8.15 17.50
C TYR A 100 -11.85 -7.64 16.40
N ASP A 101 -12.76 -6.73 16.73
CA ASP A 101 -13.75 -6.23 15.79
C ASP A 101 -13.14 -5.42 14.64
N ASN A 102 -12.07 -4.68 14.90
CA ASN A 102 -11.31 -4.00 13.84
C ASN A 102 -10.76 -5.00 12.81
N ILE A 103 -10.18 -6.12 13.27
CA ILE A 103 -9.62 -7.15 12.38
C ILE A 103 -10.75 -7.96 11.71
N ALA A 104 -11.81 -8.30 12.46
CA ALA A 104 -12.96 -9.04 11.95
C ALA A 104 -13.80 -8.27 10.92
N PHE A 105 -13.76 -6.93 10.97
CA PHE A 105 -14.62 -6.06 10.17
C PHE A 105 -14.64 -6.40 8.67
N PRO A 106 -13.50 -6.51 7.96
CA PRO A 106 -13.50 -6.83 6.54
C PRO A 106 -14.04 -8.23 6.25
N LEU A 107 -13.82 -9.23 7.12
CA LEU A 107 -14.37 -10.57 6.95
C LEU A 107 -15.91 -10.53 7.02
N ARG A 108 -16.45 -9.95 8.07
CA ARG A 108 -17.89 -9.83 8.26
C ARG A 108 -18.56 -8.99 7.19
N ARG A 109 -17.92 -7.89 6.77
CA ARG A 109 -18.50 -6.96 5.78
C ARG A 109 -18.47 -7.48 4.35
N LEU A 110 -17.45 -8.25 3.98
CA LEU A 110 -17.20 -8.63 2.59
C LEU A 110 -17.58 -10.07 2.27
N TYR A 111 -17.42 -10.99 3.23
CA TYR A 111 -17.52 -12.44 2.97
C TYR A 111 -18.61 -13.13 3.80
N HIS A 112 -19.04 -12.55 4.91
CA HIS A 112 -20.06 -13.10 5.82
C HIS A 112 -19.81 -14.56 6.24
N PRO A 113 -18.58 -14.98 6.61
CA PRO A 113 -18.33 -16.34 7.03
C PRO A 113 -18.97 -16.62 8.42
N PRO A 114 -19.09 -17.90 8.82
CA PRO A 114 -19.49 -18.25 10.17
C PRO A 114 -18.57 -17.63 11.22
N GLU A 115 -19.12 -17.25 12.37
CA GLU A 115 -18.36 -16.54 13.42
C GLU A 115 -17.20 -17.38 13.97
N GLU A 116 -17.29 -18.70 13.94
CA GLU A 116 -16.18 -19.58 14.30
C GLU A 116 -14.98 -19.39 13.36
N GLU A 117 -15.21 -19.27 12.06
CA GLU A 117 -14.16 -18.98 11.08
C GLU A 117 -13.57 -17.58 11.29
N VAL A 118 -14.41 -16.58 11.58
CA VAL A 118 -13.93 -15.22 11.91
C VAL A 118 -12.98 -15.27 13.10
N ARG A 119 -13.38 -15.96 14.19
CA ARG A 119 -12.54 -16.11 15.40
C ARG A 119 -11.20 -16.77 15.09
N ALA A 120 -11.21 -17.87 14.35
CA ALA A 120 -10.00 -18.58 13.97
C ALA A 120 -9.04 -17.68 13.16
N ARG A 121 -9.55 -16.97 12.15
CA ARG A 121 -8.75 -16.08 11.32
C ARG A 121 -8.20 -14.87 12.09
N VAL A 122 -8.99 -14.26 12.96
CA VAL A 122 -8.55 -13.14 13.80
C VAL A 122 -7.46 -13.59 14.77
N ALA A 123 -7.63 -14.73 15.45
CA ALA A 123 -6.63 -15.29 16.36
C ALA A 123 -5.31 -15.59 15.63
N GLU A 124 -5.38 -16.20 14.44
CA GLU A 124 -4.22 -16.41 13.58
C GLU A 124 -3.49 -15.10 13.27
N ARG A 125 -4.22 -14.06 12.83
CA ARG A 125 -3.62 -12.77 12.49
C ARG A 125 -3.01 -12.07 13.69
N LEU A 126 -3.67 -12.11 14.86
CA LEU A 126 -3.13 -11.54 16.09
C LEU A 126 -1.83 -12.24 16.52
N THR A 127 -1.74 -13.55 16.34
CA THR A 127 -0.50 -14.31 16.58
C THR A 127 0.60 -13.87 15.62
N CYS A 128 0.32 -13.77 14.32
CA CYS A 128 1.29 -13.33 13.31
C CYS A 128 1.87 -11.94 13.59
N VAL A 129 1.03 -11.01 14.11
CA VAL A 129 1.49 -9.66 14.45
C VAL A 129 1.98 -9.52 15.91
N SER A 130 2.13 -10.62 16.65
CA SER A 130 2.55 -10.66 18.07
C SER A 130 1.63 -9.82 18.98
N LEU A 131 0.34 -9.96 18.83
CA LEU A 131 -0.71 -9.30 19.64
C LEU A 131 -1.75 -10.30 20.17
N ALA A 132 -1.40 -11.58 20.32
CA ALA A 132 -2.29 -12.54 20.97
C ALA A 132 -2.63 -12.07 22.39
N GLY A 133 -3.90 -12.17 22.80
CA GLY A 133 -4.42 -11.67 24.07
C GLY A 133 -4.79 -10.17 24.08
N PHE A 134 -4.82 -9.54 22.91
CA PHE A 134 -5.23 -8.12 22.78
C PHE A 134 -6.64 -7.97 22.21
N GLU A 135 -7.36 -9.04 22.04
CA GLU A 135 -8.66 -9.10 21.35
C GLU A 135 -9.65 -8.06 21.85
N ASP A 136 -9.80 -7.93 23.17
CA ASP A 136 -10.79 -7.07 23.84
C ASP A 136 -10.29 -5.63 24.08
N ARG A 137 -9.05 -5.32 23.71
CA ARG A 137 -8.50 -3.97 23.90
C ARG A 137 -9.10 -3.00 22.89
N MET A 138 -9.25 -1.75 23.34
CA MET A 138 -9.64 -0.64 22.48
C MET A 138 -8.41 0.01 21.85
N PRO A 139 -8.50 0.59 20.64
CA PRO A 139 -7.39 1.30 20.01
C PRO A 139 -6.76 2.39 20.86
N SER A 140 -7.54 3.07 21.69
CA SER A 140 -7.06 4.12 22.61
C SER A 140 -6.02 3.63 23.61
N GLY A 141 -6.09 2.34 24.00
CA GLY A 141 -5.14 1.70 24.93
C GLY A 141 -3.90 1.10 24.27
N LEU A 142 -3.69 1.31 22.96
CA LEU A 142 -2.58 0.75 22.21
C LEU A 142 -1.47 1.78 21.95
N SER A 143 -0.21 1.33 21.98
CA SER A 143 0.91 2.13 21.47
C SER A 143 0.83 2.31 19.94
N GLY A 144 1.56 3.27 19.39
CA GLY A 144 1.61 3.51 17.94
C GLY A 144 2.01 2.25 17.14
N GLY A 145 3.01 1.51 17.61
CA GLY A 145 3.44 0.26 16.98
C GLY A 145 2.41 -0.86 17.08
N GLN A 146 1.66 -0.94 18.19
CA GLN A 146 0.55 -1.88 18.33
C GLN A 146 -0.60 -1.54 17.38
N LYS A 147 -0.97 -0.25 17.25
CA LYS A 147 -1.97 0.21 16.27
C LYS A 147 -1.58 -0.14 14.83
N LYS A 148 -0.30 0.04 14.47
CA LYS A 148 0.21 -0.37 13.14
C LYS A 148 0.06 -1.87 12.91
N ARG A 149 0.44 -2.69 13.90
CA ARG A 149 0.30 -4.16 13.81
C ARG A 149 -1.17 -4.60 13.70
N VAL A 150 -2.10 -3.98 14.42
CA VAL A 150 -3.55 -4.22 14.23
C VAL A 150 -3.98 -3.84 12.81
N GLY A 151 -3.49 -2.71 12.29
CA GLY A 151 -3.74 -2.29 10.89
C GLY A 151 -3.24 -3.32 9.88
N VAL A 152 -2.05 -3.89 10.08
CA VAL A 152 -1.51 -4.98 9.24
C VAL A 152 -2.39 -6.22 9.33
N ALA A 153 -2.74 -6.66 10.55
CA ALA A 153 -3.64 -7.81 10.76
C ALA A 153 -4.97 -7.63 10.03
N ARG A 154 -5.59 -6.44 10.14
CA ARG A 154 -6.84 -6.12 9.43
C ARG A 154 -6.66 -6.12 7.90
N ALA A 155 -5.55 -5.60 7.39
CA ALA A 155 -5.29 -5.56 5.96
C ALA A 155 -5.07 -6.96 5.35
N THR A 156 -4.59 -7.92 6.14
CA THR A 156 -4.21 -9.26 5.68
C THR A 156 -5.20 -10.36 6.06
N VAL A 157 -6.18 -10.09 6.94
CA VAL A 157 -7.12 -11.11 7.45
C VAL A 157 -7.96 -11.79 6.37
N THR A 158 -8.25 -11.08 5.28
CA THR A 158 -9.00 -11.60 4.12
C THR A 158 -8.14 -12.44 3.18
N ARG A 159 -6.81 -12.45 3.35
CA ARG A 159 -5.85 -13.07 2.44
C ARG A 159 -6.04 -12.58 1.00
N ALA A 160 -6.29 -11.28 0.85
CA ALA A 160 -6.50 -10.66 -0.45
C ALA A 160 -5.28 -10.85 -1.37
N PRO A 161 -5.48 -11.12 -2.67
CA PRO A 161 -4.38 -11.33 -3.62
C PRO A 161 -3.54 -10.07 -3.87
N ILE A 162 -4.07 -8.89 -3.56
CA ILE A 162 -3.38 -7.61 -3.70
C ILE A 162 -3.43 -6.86 -2.36
N VAL A 163 -2.28 -6.34 -1.92
CA VAL A 163 -2.22 -5.56 -0.68
C VAL A 163 -1.53 -4.23 -0.92
N ILE A 164 -2.11 -3.16 -0.39
CA ILE A 164 -1.54 -1.81 -0.45
C ILE A 164 -1.10 -1.40 0.95
N TYR A 165 0.16 -1.02 1.08
CA TYR A 165 0.72 -0.46 2.31
C TYR A 165 1.13 0.99 2.11
N ASP A 166 0.41 1.91 2.75
CA ASP A 166 0.70 3.35 2.71
C ASP A 166 1.30 3.79 4.05
N GLU A 167 2.60 4.05 4.05
CA GLU A 167 3.41 4.45 5.21
C GLU A 167 3.27 3.49 6.43
N PRO A 168 3.57 2.19 6.27
CA PRO A 168 3.28 1.17 7.28
C PRO A 168 4.05 1.36 8.59
N ALA A 169 5.21 1.99 8.57
CA ALA A 169 6.07 2.20 9.74
C ALA A 169 6.21 3.66 10.17
N ALA A 170 5.47 4.59 9.55
CA ALA A 170 5.58 6.01 9.88
C ALA A 170 5.35 6.29 11.38
N GLY A 171 6.27 7.06 11.98
CA GLY A 171 6.19 7.46 13.39
C GLY A 171 6.61 6.39 14.40
N LEU A 172 7.23 5.29 13.95
CA LEU A 172 7.79 4.26 14.82
C LEU A 172 9.30 4.45 15.00
N ASP A 173 9.82 3.91 16.10
CA ASP A 173 11.25 3.82 16.31
C ASP A 173 11.91 2.85 15.30
N PRO A 174 13.23 2.94 15.08
CA PRO A 174 13.93 2.14 14.08
C PRO A 174 13.79 0.62 14.25
N VAL A 175 13.77 0.13 15.50
CA VAL A 175 13.67 -1.31 15.79
C VAL A 175 12.27 -1.83 15.48
N THR A 176 11.26 -1.09 15.91
CA THR A 176 9.85 -1.42 15.62
C THR A 176 9.55 -1.32 14.12
N SER A 177 10.10 -0.31 13.44
CA SER A 177 9.98 -0.16 11.98
C SER A 177 10.53 -1.39 11.26
N GLN A 178 11.74 -1.85 11.60
CA GLN A 178 12.33 -3.05 10.99
C GLN A 178 11.42 -4.27 11.16
N LYS A 179 10.91 -4.51 12.37
CA LYS A 179 9.98 -5.62 12.65
C LYS A 179 8.70 -5.55 11.79
N ILE A 180 8.20 -4.34 11.51
CA ILE A 180 7.05 -4.18 10.62
C ILE A 180 7.43 -4.56 9.18
N PHE A 181 8.54 -4.05 8.63
CA PHE A 181 8.95 -4.40 7.27
C PHE A 181 9.20 -5.90 7.11
N ASP A 182 9.87 -6.54 8.08
CA ASP A 182 10.11 -7.99 8.08
C ASP A 182 8.79 -8.77 8.09
N LEU A 183 7.82 -8.34 8.93
CA LEU A 183 6.48 -8.91 8.98
C LEU A 183 5.76 -8.78 7.64
N LEU A 184 5.75 -7.59 7.02
CA LEU A 184 5.08 -7.35 5.74
C LEU A 184 5.68 -8.22 4.62
N ARG A 185 7.01 -8.39 4.61
CA ARG A 185 7.68 -9.28 3.65
C ARG A 185 7.34 -10.74 3.89
N ALA A 186 7.29 -11.18 5.15
CA ALA A 186 6.91 -12.55 5.50
C ALA A 186 5.45 -12.84 5.09
N GLU A 187 4.52 -11.94 5.38
CA GLU A 187 3.11 -12.05 4.97
C GLU A 187 2.95 -12.10 3.45
N GLN A 188 3.67 -11.24 2.73
CA GLN A 188 3.66 -11.23 1.26
C GLN A 188 4.13 -12.57 0.69
N ARG A 189 5.23 -13.12 1.20
CA ARG A 189 5.76 -14.42 0.75
C ARG A 189 4.82 -15.57 1.07
N ALA A 190 4.26 -15.59 2.29
CA ALA A 190 3.36 -16.65 2.73
C ALA A 190 2.07 -16.70 1.90
N ALA A 191 1.54 -15.53 1.48
CA ALA A 191 0.33 -15.43 0.67
C ALA A 191 0.60 -15.38 -0.85
N ASN A 192 1.86 -15.26 -1.27
CA ASN A 192 2.24 -14.91 -2.66
C ASN A 192 1.44 -13.70 -3.20
N ALA A 193 1.19 -12.73 -2.32
CA ALA A 193 0.37 -11.58 -2.67
C ALA A 193 1.16 -10.56 -3.52
N THR A 194 0.46 -9.87 -4.41
CA THR A 194 1.00 -8.69 -5.08
C THR A 194 0.90 -7.50 -4.13
N VAL A 195 2.01 -6.86 -3.82
CA VAL A 195 2.04 -5.75 -2.85
C VAL A 195 2.53 -4.48 -3.53
N VAL A 196 1.84 -3.35 -3.29
CA VAL A 196 2.37 -2.02 -3.57
C VAL A 196 2.57 -1.29 -2.24
N MET A 197 3.79 -0.86 -1.97
CA MET A 197 4.17 -0.21 -0.72
C MET A 197 4.74 1.18 -0.98
N VAL A 198 4.24 2.17 -0.25
CA VAL A 198 4.82 3.50 -0.14
C VAL A 198 5.42 3.66 1.24
N SER A 199 6.65 4.14 1.35
CA SER A 199 7.27 4.50 2.62
C SER A 199 8.26 5.65 2.46
N SER A 200 8.32 6.49 3.48
CA SER A 200 9.36 7.51 3.67
C SER A 200 10.66 6.91 4.22
N ASP A 201 10.61 5.70 4.81
CA ASP A 201 11.78 4.94 5.26
C ASP A 201 12.35 4.13 4.08
N LEU A 202 13.12 4.83 3.26
CA LEU A 202 13.61 4.27 1.99
C LEU A 202 14.59 3.12 2.20
N ASP A 203 15.49 3.24 3.19
CA ASP A 203 16.49 2.21 3.47
C ASP A 203 15.83 0.86 3.73
N ARG A 204 14.81 0.83 4.61
CA ARG A 204 14.06 -0.39 4.92
C ARG A 204 13.19 -0.85 3.76
N LEU A 205 12.55 0.08 3.06
CA LEU A 205 11.74 -0.26 1.88
C LEU A 205 12.58 -1.04 0.86
N LEU A 206 13.79 -0.56 0.54
CA LEU A 206 14.68 -1.20 -0.42
C LEU A 206 15.19 -2.58 0.02
N THR A 207 15.20 -2.90 1.33
CA THR A 207 15.58 -4.24 1.80
C THR A 207 14.50 -5.29 1.57
N VAL A 208 13.24 -4.88 1.44
CA VAL A 208 12.10 -5.82 1.34
C VAL A 208 11.45 -5.87 -0.04
N THR A 209 11.68 -4.86 -0.89
CA THR A 209 11.07 -4.79 -2.23
C THR A 209 11.82 -5.60 -3.27
N ASP A 210 11.07 -6.15 -4.22
CA ASP A 210 11.63 -6.86 -5.41
C ASP A 210 11.90 -5.85 -6.53
N ARG A 211 10.99 -4.89 -6.70
CA ARG A 211 11.05 -3.82 -7.71
C ARG A 211 10.66 -2.50 -7.08
N VAL A 212 11.11 -1.42 -7.68
CA VAL A 212 10.73 -0.06 -7.29
C VAL A 212 10.43 0.81 -8.51
N GLY A 213 9.46 1.70 -8.34
CA GLY A 213 9.19 2.79 -9.28
C GLY A 213 9.37 4.14 -8.60
N MET A 214 10.09 5.05 -9.23
CA MET A 214 10.25 6.41 -8.70
C MET A 214 9.38 7.41 -9.42
N MET A 215 8.53 8.07 -8.64
CA MET A 215 7.70 9.18 -9.11
C MET A 215 8.34 10.52 -8.81
N TYR A 216 8.35 11.40 -9.82
CA TYR A 216 8.81 12.78 -9.69
C TYR A 216 7.91 13.72 -10.50
N ARG A 217 7.37 14.77 -9.87
CA ARG A 217 6.51 15.78 -10.51
C ARG A 217 5.36 15.21 -11.37
N GLY A 218 4.78 14.11 -10.90
CA GLY A 218 3.65 13.46 -11.57
C GLY A 218 4.02 12.50 -12.70
N GLU A 219 5.29 12.18 -12.87
CA GLU A 219 5.82 11.25 -13.87
C GLU A 219 6.50 10.06 -13.18
N LEU A 220 6.49 8.88 -13.80
CA LEU A 220 7.30 7.74 -13.38
C LEU A 220 8.64 7.84 -14.12
N ILE A 221 9.69 8.23 -13.41
CA ILE A 221 11.04 8.48 -14.00
C ILE A 221 11.93 7.24 -13.93
N PHE A 222 11.55 6.24 -13.17
CA PHE A 222 12.25 4.96 -13.06
C PHE A 222 11.26 3.83 -12.75
N ASP A 223 11.45 2.67 -13.37
CA ASP A 223 10.79 1.40 -13.05
C ASP A 223 11.79 0.26 -13.29
N GLY A 224 12.19 -0.41 -12.22
CA GLY A 224 13.19 -1.47 -12.29
C GLY A 224 13.22 -2.35 -11.05
N THR A 225 14.16 -3.29 -11.00
CA THR A 225 14.46 -4.04 -9.78
C THR A 225 15.06 -3.11 -8.72
N THR A 226 14.96 -3.51 -7.46
CA THR A 226 15.58 -2.75 -6.35
C THR A 226 17.11 -2.65 -6.54
N ALA A 227 17.74 -3.70 -7.07
CA ALA A 227 19.18 -3.69 -7.37
C ALA A 227 19.53 -2.67 -8.47
N GLU A 228 18.75 -2.59 -9.55
CA GLU A 228 18.93 -1.59 -10.60
C GLU A 228 18.75 -0.16 -10.08
N ALA A 229 17.81 0.06 -9.16
CA ALA A 229 17.63 1.38 -8.55
C ALA A 229 18.85 1.84 -7.74
N GLN A 230 19.47 0.91 -7.00
CA GLN A 230 20.66 1.18 -6.18
C GLN A 230 21.90 1.56 -7.00
N VAL A 231 22.00 1.08 -8.24
CA VAL A 231 23.14 1.38 -9.13
C VAL A 231 22.75 2.33 -10.28
N SER A 232 21.58 2.92 -10.22
CA SER A 232 21.06 3.79 -11.28
C SER A 232 21.91 5.04 -11.47
N GLU A 233 22.26 5.32 -12.73
CA GLU A 233 22.98 6.55 -13.12
C GLU A 233 22.03 7.72 -13.44
N GLU A 234 20.70 7.52 -13.41
CA GLU A 234 19.74 8.63 -13.51
C GLU A 234 19.92 9.56 -12.30
N PRO A 235 20.27 10.84 -12.48
CA PRO A 235 20.74 11.69 -11.38
C PRO A 235 19.72 11.85 -10.25
N ARG A 236 18.40 11.92 -10.56
CA ARG A 236 17.32 12.06 -9.56
C ARG A 236 17.11 10.77 -8.78
N VAL A 237 17.21 9.61 -9.44
CA VAL A 237 17.12 8.29 -8.78
C VAL A 237 18.29 8.10 -7.83
N LYS A 238 19.51 8.34 -8.33
CA LYS A 238 20.74 8.26 -7.54
C LYS A 238 20.68 9.17 -6.31
N GLN A 239 20.28 10.44 -6.50
CA GLN A 239 20.15 11.39 -5.40
C GLN A 239 19.13 10.89 -4.36
N PHE A 240 17.96 10.45 -4.80
CA PHE A 240 16.88 10.03 -3.90
C PHE A 240 17.20 8.74 -3.15
N VAL A 241 17.74 7.74 -3.87
CA VAL A 241 18.06 6.42 -3.31
C VAL A 241 19.19 6.49 -2.29
N HIS A 242 20.19 7.35 -2.51
CA HIS A 242 21.34 7.49 -1.61
C HIS A 242 21.23 8.68 -0.65
N GLY A 243 20.13 9.41 -0.64
CA GLY A 243 19.92 10.54 0.27
C GLY A 243 20.93 11.68 0.07
N LEU A 244 21.41 11.90 -1.17
CA LEU A 244 22.39 12.93 -1.46
C LEU A 244 21.77 14.33 -1.32
N THR A 245 22.48 15.24 -0.67
CA THR A 245 22.04 16.63 -0.45
C THR A 245 22.17 17.48 -1.69
N GLU A 246 23.08 17.13 -2.60
CA GLU A 246 23.31 17.82 -3.87
C GLU A 246 22.72 17.00 -5.03
N GLY A 247 22.01 17.66 -5.96
CA GLY A 247 21.44 17.02 -7.14
C GLY A 247 20.22 17.76 -7.69
N PRO A 248 19.52 17.16 -8.68
CA PRO A 248 18.43 17.81 -9.41
C PRO A 248 17.03 17.67 -8.75
N LEU A 249 16.90 17.12 -7.54
CA LEU A 249 15.64 17.03 -6.79
C LEU A 249 15.31 18.28 -6.00
#